data_4e791e79ed3d2fedc008f6a840068007
#
_entry.id   4e791e79ed3d2fedc008f6a840068007
#
_cell.length_a   1.000
_cell.length_b   1.000
_cell.length_c   1.000
_cell.angle_alpha   90.00
_cell.angle_beta   90.00
_cell.angle_gamma   90.00
#
_symmetry.space_group_name_H-M   'P 1'
#
loop_
_entity.id
_entity.type
_entity.pdbx_description
1 polymer ?
#
loop_
_entity_poly.entity_id
_entity_poly.type
_entity_poly.pdbx_seq_one_letter_code
_entity_poly.pdbx_strand_id
1 'polypeptide(L)'
;QNPDYQLFSASVYQDISFGAVNMGLPAEEVHRRVETVMERVGITYLKDRPTHALSFGQKKRVAFAGIMVMQPEVIILDEPTAGLDPVGISELMHLLQDVCRQQHTTIILSTHDIDVVPIYADVIDVMDKGHMVAHGTPAEIFAQPELLREHHLRLPRISHLLEILHKEDHWDVDASVSTISGARKELLRHAAE
;
A
#
# COMPACT_ATOMS: atom_id res chain seq x y z
N GLN A 1 0.95 -11.64 -4.32
CA GLN A 1 2.35 -11.46 -3.90
C GLN A 1 3.32 -11.51 -5.09
N ASN A 2 3.31 -12.55 -5.90
CA ASN A 2 4.15 -12.66 -7.08
C ASN A 2 3.35 -12.42 -8.37
N PRO A 3 3.60 -11.33 -9.12
CA PRO A 3 2.86 -11.01 -10.34
C PRO A 3 3.10 -12.01 -11.49
N ASP A 4 4.18 -12.79 -11.46
CA ASP A 4 4.45 -13.80 -12.49
C ASP A 4 3.39 -14.90 -12.55
N TYR A 5 2.67 -15.15 -11.45
CA TYR A 5 1.58 -16.12 -11.42
C TYR A 5 0.23 -15.57 -11.90
N GLN A 6 0.14 -14.25 -12.05
CA GLN A 6 -1.11 -13.59 -12.46
C GLN A 6 -1.13 -13.22 -13.94
N LEU A 7 0.05 -12.98 -14.55
CA LEU A 7 0.17 -12.56 -15.93
C LEU A 7 0.37 -13.77 -16.84
N PHE A 8 -0.57 -14.01 -17.73
CA PHE A 8 -0.58 -15.21 -18.57
C PHE A 8 -0.88 -14.91 -20.05
N SER A 9 -1.34 -13.71 -20.39
CA SER A 9 -1.71 -13.34 -21.76
C SER A 9 -0.48 -12.96 -22.60
N ALA A 10 -0.63 -12.97 -23.93
CA ALA A 10 0.45 -12.66 -24.86
C ALA A 10 0.85 -11.16 -24.81
N SER A 11 -0.08 -10.25 -24.53
CA SER A 11 0.19 -8.83 -24.39
C SER A 11 -0.45 -8.23 -23.12
N VAL A 12 0.06 -7.08 -22.70
CA VAL A 12 -0.46 -6.31 -21.57
C VAL A 12 -1.94 -5.97 -21.76
N TYR A 13 -2.32 -5.50 -22.95
CA TYR A 13 -3.72 -5.18 -23.24
C TYR A 13 -4.64 -6.39 -23.05
N GLN A 14 -4.24 -7.55 -23.57
CA GLN A 14 -5.03 -8.78 -23.45
C GLN A 14 -5.15 -9.23 -21.99
N ASP A 15 -4.09 -9.09 -21.23
CA ASP A 15 -4.07 -9.50 -19.82
C ASP A 15 -5.02 -8.62 -19.00
N ILE A 16 -4.93 -7.31 -19.16
CA ILE A 16 -5.81 -6.36 -18.44
C ILE A 16 -7.28 -6.56 -18.87
N SER A 17 -7.54 -6.78 -20.16
CA SER A 17 -8.91 -6.93 -20.68
C SER A 17 -9.60 -8.21 -20.20
N PHE A 18 -8.86 -9.22 -19.78
CA PHE A 18 -9.37 -10.56 -19.47
C PHE A 18 -10.50 -10.54 -18.42
N GLY A 19 -10.33 -9.79 -17.32
CA GLY A 19 -11.34 -9.68 -16.27
C GLY A 19 -12.64 -9.07 -16.78
N ALA A 20 -12.56 -7.97 -17.52
CA ALA A 20 -13.74 -7.29 -18.08
C ALA A 20 -14.47 -8.11 -19.14
N VAL A 21 -13.72 -8.85 -19.97
CA VAL A 21 -14.29 -9.79 -20.95
C VAL A 21 -15.07 -10.91 -20.25
N ASN A 22 -14.49 -11.49 -19.18
CA ASN A 22 -15.16 -12.54 -18.42
C ASN A 22 -16.40 -12.08 -17.66
N MET A 23 -16.52 -10.79 -17.39
CA MET A 23 -17.75 -10.19 -16.86
C MET A 23 -18.85 -10.07 -17.92
N GLY A 24 -18.58 -10.41 -19.18
CA GLY A 24 -19.53 -10.32 -20.27
C GLY A 24 -19.79 -8.91 -20.76
N LEU A 25 -18.87 -7.97 -20.51
CA LEU A 25 -19.03 -6.58 -20.94
C LEU A 25 -18.92 -6.47 -22.47
N PRO A 26 -19.67 -5.52 -23.10
CA PRO A 26 -19.51 -5.22 -24.53
C PRO A 26 -18.08 -4.81 -24.87
N ALA A 27 -17.59 -5.16 -26.07
CA ALA A 27 -16.22 -4.89 -26.50
C ALA A 27 -15.83 -3.40 -26.40
N GLU A 28 -16.73 -2.49 -26.68
CA GLU A 28 -16.51 -1.05 -26.56
C GLU A 28 -16.26 -0.63 -25.09
N GLU A 29 -17.05 -1.16 -24.17
CA GLU A 29 -16.88 -0.91 -22.74
C GLU A 29 -15.59 -1.53 -22.18
N VAL A 30 -15.24 -2.74 -22.62
CA VAL A 30 -13.94 -3.36 -22.29
C VAL A 30 -12.80 -2.45 -22.74
N HIS A 31 -12.84 -2.01 -24.00
CA HIS A 31 -11.80 -1.11 -24.55
C HIS A 31 -11.70 0.18 -23.74
N ARG A 32 -12.82 0.84 -23.47
CA ARG A 32 -12.85 2.09 -22.68
C ARG A 32 -12.26 1.90 -21.28
N ARG A 33 -12.65 0.83 -20.57
CA ARG A 33 -12.13 0.54 -19.22
C ARG A 33 -10.64 0.25 -19.22
N VAL A 34 -10.18 -0.54 -20.18
CA VAL A 34 -8.73 -0.87 -20.29
C VAL A 34 -7.91 0.39 -20.52
N GLU A 35 -8.29 1.24 -21.48
CA GLU A 35 -7.57 2.49 -21.74
C GLU A 35 -7.54 3.39 -20.49
N THR A 36 -8.68 3.56 -19.84
CA THR A 36 -8.80 4.38 -18.62
C THR A 36 -7.88 3.86 -17.50
N VAL A 37 -7.86 2.55 -17.28
CA VAL A 37 -7.03 1.95 -16.22
C VAL A 37 -5.56 2.02 -16.56
N MET A 38 -5.17 1.76 -17.81
CA MET A 38 -3.79 1.86 -18.26
C MET A 38 -3.22 3.28 -18.10
N GLU A 39 -4.03 4.29 -18.40
CA GLU A 39 -3.66 5.69 -18.18
C GLU A 39 -3.44 6.00 -16.69
N ARG A 40 -4.40 5.62 -15.83
CA ARG A 40 -4.32 5.82 -14.36
C ARG A 40 -3.10 5.15 -13.73
N VAL A 41 -2.80 3.94 -14.16
CA VAL A 41 -1.65 3.17 -13.63
C VAL A 41 -0.32 3.58 -14.28
N GLY A 42 -0.37 4.44 -15.30
CA GLY A 42 0.81 4.96 -15.99
C GLY A 42 1.53 3.92 -16.86
N ILE A 43 0.78 3.00 -17.48
CA ILE A 43 1.34 1.89 -18.26
C ILE A 43 0.87 1.84 -19.73
N THR A 44 0.28 2.91 -20.24
CA THR A 44 -0.24 2.98 -21.61
C THR A 44 0.85 2.64 -22.65
N TYR A 45 2.10 3.04 -22.39
CA TYR A 45 3.25 2.73 -23.26
C TYR A 45 3.63 1.24 -23.33
N LEU A 46 3.03 0.39 -22.46
CA LEU A 46 3.25 -1.05 -22.42
C LEU A 46 2.16 -1.84 -23.16
N LYS A 47 1.15 -1.19 -23.71
CA LYS A 47 -0.09 -1.79 -24.24
C LYS A 47 0.14 -3.07 -25.07
N ASP A 48 1.03 -2.98 -26.02
CA ASP A 48 1.31 -4.07 -26.98
C ASP A 48 2.52 -4.94 -26.56
N ARG A 49 3.14 -4.64 -25.41
CA ARG A 49 4.30 -5.41 -24.94
C ARG A 49 3.88 -6.80 -24.47
N PRO A 50 4.72 -7.81 -24.74
CA PRO A 50 4.56 -9.14 -24.15
C PRO A 50 4.70 -9.07 -22.62
N THR A 51 3.81 -9.76 -21.89
CA THR A 51 3.81 -9.75 -20.42
C THR A 51 5.10 -10.31 -19.82
N HIS A 52 5.73 -11.29 -20.46
CA HIS A 52 7.00 -11.88 -20.02
C HIS A 52 8.22 -10.94 -20.18
N ALA A 53 8.11 -9.90 -21.02
CA ALA A 53 9.20 -8.93 -21.27
C ALA A 53 9.16 -7.71 -20.35
N LEU A 54 8.33 -7.74 -19.31
CA LEU A 54 8.17 -6.65 -18.35
C LEU A 54 9.14 -6.78 -17.17
N SER A 55 9.57 -5.65 -16.62
CA SER A 55 10.24 -5.61 -15.32
C SER A 55 9.28 -6.01 -14.19
N PHE A 56 9.81 -6.39 -13.02
CA PHE A 56 8.99 -6.80 -11.89
C PHE A 56 7.97 -5.73 -11.46
N GLY A 57 8.39 -4.46 -11.37
CA GLY A 57 7.51 -3.34 -11.05
C GLY A 57 6.43 -3.12 -12.13
N GLN A 58 6.79 -3.25 -13.43
CA GLN A 58 5.82 -3.19 -14.52
C GLN A 58 4.79 -4.31 -14.43
N LYS A 59 5.23 -5.54 -14.12
CA LYS A 59 4.33 -6.68 -13.91
C LYS A 59 3.34 -6.43 -12.78
N LYS A 60 3.79 -5.88 -11.65
CA LYS A 60 2.90 -5.49 -10.53
C LYS A 60 1.85 -4.48 -10.97
N ARG A 61 2.23 -3.46 -11.72
CA ARG A 61 1.29 -2.45 -12.24
C ARG A 61 0.28 -3.07 -13.21
N VAL A 62 0.71 -3.96 -14.09
CA VAL A 62 -0.18 -4.67 -15.03
C VAL A 62 -1.16 -5.57 -14.27
N ALA A 63 -0.68 -6.36 -13.30
CA ALA A 63 -1.53 -7.21 -12.48
C ALA A 63 -2.57 -6.39 -11.69
N PHE A 64 -2.16 -5.24 -11.14
CA PHE A 64 -3.08 -4.32 -10.47
C PHE A 64 -4.12 -3.73 -11.45
N ALA A 65 -3.71 -3.32 -12.64
CA ALA A 65 -4.62 -2.84 -13.69
C ALA A 65 -5.65 -3.89 -14.11
N GLY A 66 -5.25 -5.17 -14.19
CA GLY A 66 -6.13 -6.30 -14.49
C GLY A 66 -7.22 -6.52 -13.43
N ILE A 67 -6.99 -6.09 -12.17
CA ILE A 67 -8.01 -6.08 -11.12
C ILE A 67 -8.88 -4.83 -11.25
N MET A 68 -8.26 -3.67 -11.46
CA MET A 68 -8.96 -2.38 -11.50
C MET A 68 -9.95 -2.26 -12.66
N VAL A 69 -9.70 -2.92 -13.78
CA VAL A 69 -10.61 -2.91 -14.95
C VAL A 69 -12.01 -3.46 -14.61
N MET A 70 -12.10 -4.34 -13.60
CA MET A 70 -13.36 -4.92 -13.12
C MET A 70 -14.13 -3.97 -12.21
N GLN A 71 -13.55 -2.86 -11.78
CA GLN A 71 -14.13 -1.87 -10.86
C GLN A 71 -14.65 -2.50 -9.55
N PRO A 72 -13.81 -3.20 -8.80
CA PRO A 72 -14.21 -3.86 -7.56
C PRO A 72 -14.50 -2.84 -6.44
N GLU A 73 -15.43 -3.17 -5.55
CA GLU A 73 -15.70 -2.39 -4.33
C GLU A 73 -14.62 -2.61 -3.25
N VAL A 74 -14.01 -3.81 -3.24
CA VAL A 74 -12.95 -4.19 -2.29
C VAL A 74 -11.77 -4.81 -3.04
N ILE A 75 -10.56 -4.37 -2.73
CA ILE A 75 -9.31 -4.94 -3.24
C ILE A 75 -8.49 -5.47 -2.06
N ILE A 76 -8.05 -6.73 -2.14
CA ILE A 76 -7.15 -7.34 -1.16
C ILE A 76 -5.78 -7.53 -1.80
N LEU A 77 -4.75 -6.99 -1.17
CA LEU A 77 -3.37 -7.04 -1.64
C LEU A 77 -2.47 -7.71 -0.60
N ASP A 78 -1.78 -8.75 -1.01
CA ASP A 78 -0.80 -9.43 -0.17
C ASP A 78 0.60 -8.96 -0.52
N GLU A 79 1.28 -8.28 0.43
CA GLU A 79 2.63 -7.75 0.31
C GLU A 79 2.87 -6.96 -1.01
N PRO A 80 2.04 -5.96 -1.33
CA PRO A 80 2.11 -5.30 -2.64
C PRO A 80 3.41 -4.54 -2.87
N THR A 81 4.09 -4.09 -1.82
CA THR A 81 5.35 -3.34 -1.87
C THR A 81 6.60 -4.22 -1.98
N ALA A 82 6.48 -5.53 -1.70
CA ALA A 82 7.62 -6.44 -1.72
C ALA A 82 8.34 -6.44 -3.08
N GLY A 83 9.68 -6.31 -3.05
CA GLY A 83 10.53 -6.31 -4.25
C GLY A 83 10.49 -5.04 -5.10
N LEU A 84 9.84 -3.99 -4.63
CA LEU A 84 9.92 -2.67 -5.24
C LEU A 84 11.04 -1.84 -4.59
N ASP A 85 11.62 -0.93 -5.36
CA ASP A 85 12.50 0.11 -4.85
C ASP A 85 11.69 1.20 -4.10
N PRO A 86 12.32 2.10 -3.35
CA PRO A 86 11.61 3.13 -2.58
C PRO A 86 10.71 4.03 -3.43
N VAL A 87 11.10 4.32 -4.68
CA VAL A 87 10.29 5.12 -5.60
C VAL A 87 9.05 4.35 -6.02
N GLY A 88 9.22 3.08 -6.41
CA GLY A 88 8.12 2.19 -6.78
C GLY A 88 7.14 1.94 -5.62
N ILE A 89 7.62 1.84 -4.38
CA ILE A 89 6.76 1.78 -3.18
C ILE A 89 5.91 3.03 -3.07
N SER A 90 6.53 4.22 -3.13
CA SER A 90 5.81 5.49 -3.03
C SER A 90 4.77 5.65 -4.13
N GLU A 91 5.13 5.35 -5.37
CA GLU A 91 4.23 5.45 -6.52
C GLU A 91 3.04 4.47 -6.40
N LEU A 92 3.29 3.23 -5.97
CA LEU A 92 2.22 2.26 -5.75
C LEU A 92 1.28 2.71 -4.64
N MET A 93 1.81 3.15 -3.50
CA MET A 93 0.98 3.56 -2.37
C MET A 93 0.15 4.81 -2.68
N HIS A 94 0.69 5.78 -3.41
CA HIS A 94 -0.09 6.92 -3.91
C HIS A 94 -1.20 6.48 -4.86
N LEU A 95 -0.91 5.57 -5.79
CA LEU A 95 -1.91 5.00 -6.69
C LEU A 95 -3.06 4.33 -5.91
N LEU A 96 -2.74 3.56 -4.87
CA LEU A 96 -3.74 2.92 -4.01
C LEU A 96 -4.60 3.97 -3.27
N GLN A 97 -3.99 5.02 -2.74
CA GLN A 97 -4.74 6.12 -2.11
C GLN A 97 -5.68 6.84 -3.10
N ASP A 98 -5.20 7.08 -4.32
CA ASP A 98 -6.02 7.72 -5.37
C ASP A 98 -7.24 6.85 -5.73
N VAL A 99 -7.05 5.53 -5.80
CA VAL A 99 -8.13 4.57 -6.04
C VAL A 99 -9.14 4.59 -4.89
N CYS A 100 -8.69 4.55 -3.62
CA CYS A 100 -9.57 4.68 -2.47
C CYS A 100 -10.42 5.95 -2.53
N ARG A 101 -9.79 7.09 -2.77
CA ARG A 101 -10.45 8.41 -2.71
C ARG A 101 -11.38 8.66 -3.90
N GLN A 102 -10.97 8.28 -5.11
CA GLN A 102 -11.70 8.62 -6.34
C GLN A 102 -12.78 7.62 -6.70
N GLN A 103 -12.60 6.35 -6.32
CA GLN A 103 -13.52 5.28 -6.68
C GLN A 103 -14.32 4.74 -5.48
N HIS A 104 -14.05 5.25 -4.28
CA HIS A 104 -14.63 4.73 -3.03
C HIS A 104 -14.38 3.23 -2.85
N THR A 105 -13.25 2.72 -3.39
CA THR A 105 -12.85 1.33 -3.26
C THR A 105 -12.17 1.12 -1.91
N THR A 106 -12.60 0.12 -1.16
CA THR A 106 -11.90 -0.29 0.06
C THR A 106 -10.66 -1.11 -0.30
N ILE A 107 -9.50 -0.74 0.24
CA ILE A 107 -8.26 -1.49 0.05
C ILE A 107 -7.83 -2.09 1.37
N ILE A 108 -7.66 -3.41 1.37
CA ILE A 108 -7.08 -4.17 2.48
C ILE A 108 -5.73 -4.67 2.00
N LEU A 109 -4.65 -4.32 2.72
CA LEU A 109 -3.33 -4.82 2.36
C LEU A 109 -2.64 -5.47 3.56
N SER A 110 -1.95 -6.58 3.33
CA SER A 110 -0.99 -7.12 4.29
C SER A 110 0.39 -6.53 4.02
N THR A 111 1.15 -6.23 5.05
CA THR A 111 2.54 -5.80 4.93
C THR A 111 3.32 -6.05 6.22
N HIS A 112 4.62 -6.30 6.08
CA HIS A 112 5.59 -6.30 7.17
C HIS A 112 6.44 -5.01 7.19
N ASP A 113 6.24 -4.10 6.23
CA ASP A 113 6.91 -2.81 6.20
C ASP A 113 6.16 -1.80 7.07
N ILE A 114 6.46 -1.84 8.37
CA ILE A 114 5.77 -1.04 9.37
C ILE A 114 6.02 0.47 9.23
N ASP A 115 7.06 0.88 8.49
CA ASP A 115 7.38 2.30 8.30
C ASP A 115 6.47 2.99 7.26
N VAL A 116 5.85 2.24 6.34
CA VAL A 116 4.89 2.81 5.39
C VAL A 116 3.47 2.92 5.97
N VAL A 117 3.14 2.08 6.95
CA VAL A 117 1.79 1.99 7.53
C VAL A 117 1.29 3.35 8.08
N PRO A 118 2.06 4.10 8.89
CA PRO A 118 1.59 5.38 9.45
C PRO A 118 1.31 6.46 8.40
N ILE A 119 1.83 6.29 7.20
CA ILE A 119 1.74 7.30 6.14
C ILE A 119 0.47 7.09 5.31
N TYR A 120 0.05 5.82 5.15
CA TYR A 120 -0.94 5.44 4.15
C TYR A 120 -2.18 4.76 4.72
N ALA A 121 -2.11 4.13 5.90
CA ALA A 121 -3.23 3.40 6.47
C ALA A 121 -4.16 4.33 7.26
N ASP A 122 -5.47 4.13 7.11
CA ASP A 122 -6.50 4.75 7.94
C ASP A 122 -6.74 3.93 9.22
N VAL A 123 -6.68 2.58 9.08
CA VAL A 123 -6.92 1.60 10.15
C VAL A 123 -5.88 0.49 10.04
N ILE A 124 -5.47 -0.04 11.18
CA ILE A 124 -4.53 -1.16 11.32
C ILE A 124 -5.21 -2.30 12.06
N ASP A 125 -5.11 -3.48 11.48
CA ASP A 125 -5.43 -4.76 12.12
C ASP A 125 -4.12 -5.51 12.38
N VAL A 126 -3.78 -5.71 13.65
CA VAL A 126 -2.61 -6.51 14.04
C VAL A 126 -3.02 -7.96 14.19
N MET A 127 -2.37 -8.84 13.41
CA MET A 127 -2.67 -10.27 13.39
C MET A 127 -1.51 -11.07 13.98
N ASP A 128 -1.80 -11.98 14.91
CA ASP A 128 -0.85 -12.99 15.42
C ASP A 128 -1.53 -14.36 15.50
N LYS A 129 -0.88 -15.38 14.95
CA LYS A 129 -1.34 -16.78 14.96
C LYS A 129 -2.80 -16.96 14.53
N GLY A 130 -3.25 -16.19 13.54
CA GLY A 130 -4.61 -16.24 13.01
C GLY A 130 -5.66 -15.49 13.84
N HIS A 131 -5.27 -14.76 14.87
CA HIS A 131 -6.14 -13.93 15.69
C HIS A 131 -5.83 -12.45 15.49
N MET A 132 -6.87 -11.63 15.50
CA MET A 132 -6.71 -10.17 15.57
C MET A 132 -6.41 -9.81 17.05
N VAL A 133 -5.24 -9.24 17.30
CA VAL A 133 -4.75 -8.89 18.65
C VAL A 133 -4.88 -7.40 18.95
N ALA A 134 -4.96 -6.57 17.92
CA ALA A 134 -5.27 -5.15 18.04
C ALA A 134 -5.94 -4.62 16.78
N HIS A 135 -6.77 -3.59 16.96
CA HIS A 135 -7.49 -2.87 15.91
C HIS A 135 -7.55 -1.39 16.28
N GLY A 136 -7.25 -0.50 15.35
CA GLY A 136 -7.33 0.94 15.59
C GLY A 136 -6.62 1.77 14.53
N THR A 137 -6.60 3.06 14.74
CA THR A 137 -5.82 4.00 13.91
C THR A 137 -4.32 3.81 14.13
N PRO A 138 -3.45 4.26 13.20
CA PRO A 138 -2.00 4.23 13.40
C PRO A 138 -1.55 4.84 14.73
N ALA A 139 -2.14 5.97 15.14
CA ALA A 139 -1.80 6.62 16.40
C ALA A 139 -2.13 5.74 17.62
N GLU A 140 -3.30 5.11 17.63
CA GLU A 140 -3.74 4.22 18.72
C GLU A 140 -2.88 2.96 18.81
N ILE A 141 -2.50 2.37 17.68
CA ILE A 141 -1.69 1.15 17.64
C ILE A 141 -0.24 1.45 18.05
N PHE A 142 0.37 2.50 17.51
CA PHE A 142 1.77 2.84 17.82
C PHE A 142 1.96 3.49 19.20
N ALA A 143 0.89 3.92 19.85
CA ALA A 143 0.91 4.29 21.27
C ALA A 143 1.03 3.08 22.22
N GLN A 144 0.99 1.84 21.70
CA GLN A 144 1.05 0.60 22.48
C GLN A 144 2.32 -0.22 22.17
N PRO A 145 3.54 0.29 22.46
CA PRO A 145 4.78 -0.36 22.08
C PRO A 145 4.96 -1.73 22.70
N GLU A 146 4.48 -1.95 23.92
CA GLU A 146 4.61 -3.21 24.63
C GLU A 146 3.77 -4.31 23.94
N LEU A 147 2.52 -4.00 23.55
CA LEU A 147 1.67 -4.93 22.80
C LEU A 147 2.35 -5.33 21.48
N LEU A 148 2.93 -4.40 20.74
CA LEU A 148 3.62 -4.72 19.49
C LEU A 148 4.82 -5.64 19.72
N ARG A 149 5.61 -5.40 20.78
CA ARG A 149 6.76 -6.26 21.16
C ARG A 149 6.34 -7.66 21.59
N GLU A 150 5.25 -7.80 22.35
CA GLU A 150 4.67 -9.10 22.74
C GLU A 150 4.33 -9.96 21.53
N HIS A 151 3.90 -9.31 20.42
CA HIS A 151 3.57 -9.97 19.16
C HIS A 151 4.70 -9.92 18.13
N HIS A 152 5.95 -9.74 18.57
CA HIS A 152 7.16 -9.74 17.73
C HIS A 152 7.17 -8.68 16.62
N LEU A 153 6.40 -7.61 16.77
CA LEU A 153 6.41 -6.46 15.89
C LEU A 153 7.32 -5.36 16.45
N ARG A 154 7.99 -4.66 15.55
CA ARG A 154 8.74 -3.45 15.89
C ARG A 154 7.85 -2.21 15.80
N LEU A 155 8.24 -1.14 16.47
CA LEU A 155 7.70 0.19 16.20
C LEU A 155 8.20 0.72 14.85
N PRO A 156 7.45 1.63 14.19
CA PRO A 156 8.01 2.49 13.15
C PRO A 156 9.26 3.21 13.68
N ARG A 157 10.25 3.41 12.82
CA ARG A 157 11.55 3.99 13.23
C ARG A 157 11.40 5.35 13.92
N ILE A 158 10.47 6.15 13.45
CA ILE A 158 10.19 7.48 14.03
C ILE A 158 9.59 7.35 15.43
N SER A 159 8.59 6.49 15.63
CA SER A 159 8.00 6.26 16.96
C SER A 159 9.03 5.69 17.93
N HIS A 160 9.90 4.78 17.47
CA HIS A 160 10.97 4.23 18.30
C HIS A 160 11.99 5.30 18.71
N LEU A 161 12.38 6.21 17.81
CA LEU A 161 13.24 7.34 18.16
C LEU A 161 12.59 8.23 19.21
N LEU A 162 11.33 8.61 19.03
CA LEU A 162 10.63 9.47 19.98
C LEU A 162 10.40 8.76 21.33
N GLU A 163 10.18 7.45 21.31
CA GLU A 163 10.11 6.64 22.55
C GLU A 163 11.42 6.69 23.34
N ILE A 164 12.58 6.58 22.68
CA ILE A 164 13.90 6.69 23.32
C ILE A 164 14.08 8.08 23.92
N LEU A 165 13.84 9.14 23.15
CA LEU A 165 13.94 10.52 23.62
C LEU A 165 13.04 10.77 24.83
N HIS A 166 11.83 10.21 24.84
CA HIS A 166 10.90 10.35 25.95
C HIS A 166 11.33 9.55 27.19
N LYS A 167 11.66 8.27 27.03
CA LYS A 167 11.93 7.35 28.16
C LYS A 167 13.34 7.49 28.72
N GLU A 168 14.35 7.68 27.88
CA GLU A 168 15.76 7.67 28.30
C GLU A 168 16.31 9.09 28.50
N ASP A 169 15.97 10.01 27.56
CA ASP A 169 16.47 11.38 27.61
C ASP A 169 15.52 12.34 28.36
N HIS A 170 14.33 11.84 28.76
CA HIS A 170 13.30 12.57 29.49
C HIS A 170 12.78 13.82 28.75
N TRP A 171 12.78 13.78 27.42
CA TRP A 171 12.22 14.84 26.61
C TRP A 171 10.69 14.82 26.66
N ASP A 172 10.06 16.00 26.70
CA ASP A 172 8.61 16.11 26.56
C ASP A 172 8.21 16.03 25.08
N VAL A 173 8.19 14.82 24.54
CA VAL A 173 7.79 14.53 23.16
C VAL A 173 6.75 13.42 23.12
N ASP A 174 5.84 13.49 22.15
CA ASP A 174 4.80 12.48 21.96
C ASP A 174 5.36 11.26 21.19
N ALA A 175 5.57 10.16 21.90
CA ALA A 175 6.07 8.92 21.34
C ALA A 175 5.07 8.18 20.42
N SER A 176 3.79 8.57 20.39
CA SER A 176 2.79 8.00 19.47
C SER A 176 2.96 8.50 18.03
N VAL A 177 3.68 9.58 17.84
CA VAL A 177 3.96 10.16 16.53
C VAL A 177 4.84 9.21 15.71
N SER A 178 4.42 8.92 14.49
CA SER A 178 5.04 7.89 13.64
C SER A 178 5.50 8.39 12.26
N THR A 179 5.35 9.69 12.00
CA THR A 179 5.75 10.32 10.73
C THR A 179 6.87 11.34 10.92
N ILE A 180 7.72 11.51 9.91
CA ILE A 180 8.81 12.51 9.91
C ILE A 180 8.25 13.92 10.15
N SER A 181 7.13 14.26 9.50
CA SER A 181 6.51 15.59 9.67
C SER A 181 6.01 15.82 11.09
N GLY A 182 5.42 14.80 11.72
CA GLY A 182 5.00 14.84 13.12
C GLY A 182 6.19 14.98 14.06
N ALA A 183 7.21 14.11 13.92
CA ALA A 183 8.42 14.18 14.74
C ALA A 183 9.12 15.53 14.65
N ARG A 184 9.21 16.10 13.44
CA ARG A 184 9.76 17.46 13.30
C ARG A 184 9.01 18.49 14.12
N LYS A 185 7.68 18.42 14.21
CA LYS A 185 6.89 19.35 15.02
C LYS A 185 7.16 19.16 16.51
N GLU A 186 7.22 17.93 16.99
CA GLU A 186 7.54 17.59 18.38
C GLU A 186 8.93 18.09 18.79
N LEU A 187 9.94 17.81 17.96
CA LEU A 187 11.32 18.25 18.23
C LEU A 187 11.46 19.78 18.23
N LEU A 188 10.75 20.49 17.35
CA LEU A 188 10.76 21.96 17.34
C LEU A 188 10.00 22.54 18.54
N ARG A 189 8.94 21.89 19.02
CA ARG A 189 8.23 22.28 20.23
C ARG A 189 9.16 22.17 21.44
N HIS A 190 9.80 21.04 21.63
CA HIS A 190 10.74 20.82 22.73
C HIS A 190 11.95 21.78 22.70
N ALA A 191 12.48 22.10 21.52
CA ALA A 191 13.62 23.02 21.38
C ALA A 191 13.28 24.50 21.64
N ALA A 192 12.01 24.85 21.74
CA ALA A 192 11.53 26.22 22.01
C ALA A 192 11.22 26.47 23.51
N GLU A 193 11.22 25.39 24.30
CA GLU A 193 11.09 25.42 25.77
C GLU A 193 12.46 25.56 26.45
#